data_842e28624d6ad8c7e6684ef17c126147
#
_entry.id   842e28624d6ad8c7e6684ef17c126147
#
_cell.length_a   1.000
_cell.length_b   1.000
_cell.length_c   1.000
_cell.angle_alpha   90.00
_cell.angle_beta   90.00
_cell.angle_gamma   90.00
#
_symmetry.space_group_name_H-M   'P 1'
#
loop_
_entity.id
_entity.type
_entity.pdbx_description
1 polymer ?
#
loop_
_entity_poly.entity_id
_entity_poly.type
_entity_poly.pdbx_seq_one_letter_code
_entity_poly.pdbx_strand_id
1 'polypeptide(L)'
;VKKFRRDLHGQVTIEAVIRYLQSIGYTVISCQSGVNNDYLIINDLVEYSKTVPAFTFCDDNNRFVFVDGTQSTDDKLYALLHETAHIILGHLDKKGISYNERLAEMQAEAFAYEVLNSDEHKAREIFIVVILAILMFCAPFIIGHFTGNDTPIVNDDSMTAVDDIVYITPTGKKYHRRSCIYTKDKKCTAVSKAEAEKTYDPCAVCNP
;
A
#
# COMPACT_ATOMS: atom_id res chain seq x y z
N VAL A 1 -6.66 -13.31 1.20
CA VAL A 1 -7.21 -11.97 1.45
C VAL A 1 -8.69 -11.90 1.10
N LYS A 2 -9.14 -12.21 -0.14
CA LYS A 2 -10.56 -12.07 -0.57
C LYS A 2 -11.57 -12.78 0.35
N LYS A 3 -11.25 -14.01 0.81
CA LYS A 3 -12.09 -14.75 1.76
C LYS A 3 -12.17 -14.01 3.09
N PHE A 4 -11.03 -13.62 3.67
CA PHE A 4 -10.96 -12.90 4.93
C PHE A 4 -11.76 -11.59 4.91
N ARG A 5 -11.61 -10.76 3.87
CA ARG A 5 -12.42 -9.53 3.74
C ARG A 5 -13.92 -9.78 3.66
N ARG A 6 -14.33 -10.87 3.01
CA ARG A 6 -15.75 -11.27 3.00
C ARG A 6 -16.22 -11.66 4.39
N ASP A 7 -15.39 -12.36 5.16
CA ASP A 7 -15.69 -12.74 6.53
C ASP A 7 -15.75 -11.52 7.47
N LEU A 8 -15.05 -10.42 7.14
CA LEU A 8 -15.19 -9.11 7.79
C LEU A 8 -16.40 -8.29 7.29
N HIS A 9 -17.27 -8.85 6.43
CA HIS A 9 -18.37 -8.13 5.79
C HIS A 9 -17.96 -6.84 5.06
N GLY A 10 -16.73 -6.80 4.53
CA GLY A 10 -16.17 -5.67 3.80
C GLY A 10 -15.71 -4.49 4.68
N GLN A 11 -15.88 -4.55 5.99
CA GLN A 11 -15.45 -3.51 6.92
C GLN A 11 -14.14 -3.88 7.58
N VAL A 12 -13.05 -3.22 7.19
CA VAL A 12 -11.72 -3.42 7.78
C VAL A 12 -11.54 -2.45 8.95
N THR A 13 -12.06 -2.83 10.11
CA THR A 13 -11.95 -2.08 11.37
C THR A 13 -11.37 -2.97 12.47
N ILE A 14 -10.83 -2.35 13.52
CA ILE A 14 -10.30 -3.06 14.70
C ILE A 14 -11.37 -4.02 15.26
N GLU A 15 -12.61 -3.55 15.43
CA GLU A 15 -13.71 -4.32 16.00
C GLU A 15 -14.09 -5.51 15.10
N ALA A 16 -14.05 -5.34 13.78
CA ALA A 16 -14.32 -6.43 12.84
C ALA A 16 -13.24 -7.50 12.89
N VAL A 17 -11.97 -7.11 12.95
CA VAL A 17 -10.83 -8.03 13.10
C VAL A 17 -10.88 -8.76 14.43
N ILE A 18 -11.17 -8.07 15.54
CA ILE A 18 -11.34 -8.69 16.87
C ILE A 18 -12.47 -9.72 16.84
N ARG A 19 -13.65 -9.38 16.31
CA ARG A 19 -14.76 -10.34 16.17
C ARG A 19 -14.39 -11.56 15.33
N TYR A 20 -13.66 -11.35 14.25
CA TYR A 20 -13.15 -12.46 13.42
C TYR A 20 -12.24 -13.38 14.23
N LEU A 21 -11.24 -12.83 14.92
CA LEU A 21 -10.31 -13.59 15.76
C LEU A 21 -11.06 -14.37 16.86
N GLN A 22 -12.02 -13.75 17.51
CA GLN A 22 -12.90 -14.41 18.50
C GLN A 22 -13.70 -15.56 17.88
N SER A 23 -14.19 -15.40 16.66
CA SER A 23 -14.97 -16.45 15.98
C SER A 23 -14.14 -17.68 15.64
N ILE A 24 -12.83 -17.56 15.54
CA ILE A 24 -11.88 -18.67 15.31
C ILE A 24 -11.15 -19.11 16.57
N GLY A 25 -11.62 -18.66 17.74
CA GLY A 25 -11.20 -19.13 19.05
C GLY A 25 -10.01 -18.39 19.66
N TYR A 26 -9.68 -17.19 19.19
CA TYR A 26 -8.65 -16.35 19.79
C TYR A 26 -9.24 -15.27 20.69
N THR A 27 -8.63 -15.01 21.82
CA THR A 27 -8.93 -13.89 22.70
C THR A 27 -7.94 -12.76 22.41
N VAL A 28 -8.46 -11.58 22.09
CA VAL A 28 -7.62 -10.39 21.88
C VAL A 28 -7.52 -9.62 23.18
N ILE A 29 -6.28 -9.37 23.62
CA ILE A 29 -5.96 -8.68 24.86
C ILE A 29 -5.19 -7.41 24.51
N SER A 30 -5.77 -6.25 24.85
CA SER A 30 -5.06 -4.97 24.75
C SER A 30 -4.18 -4.83 26.01
N CYS A 31 -2.87 -4.77 25.83
CA CYS A 31 -1.92 -4.44 26.88
C CYS A 31 -1.38 -3.03 26.67
N GLN A 32 -1.07 -2.36 27.77
CA GLN A 32 -0.37 -1.08 27.74
C GLN A 32 1.08 -1.31 28.14
N SER A 33 1.99 -0.59 27.53
CA SER A 33 3.39 -0.61 27.93
C SER A 33 3.49 -0.29 29.43
N GLY A 34 4.05 -1.24 30.22
CA GLY A 34 4.21 -1.10 31.67
C GLY A 34 3.03 -1.55 32.53
N VAL A 35 1.89 -1.95 31.96
CA VAL A 35 0.80 -2.56 32.73
C VAL A 35 0.97 -4.09 32.71
N ASN A 36 1.14 -4.67 33.90
CA ASN A 36 1.22 -6.09 34.06
C ASN A 36 -0.15 -6.72 33.84
N ASN A 37 -0.22 -7.62 32.87
CA ASN A 37 -1.36 -8.49 32.66
C ASN A 37 -1.01 -9.87 33.25
N ASP A 38 -1.92 -10.49 33.99
CA ASP A 38 -1.67 -11.78 34.65
C ASP A 38 -1.21 -12.87 33.68
N TYR A 39 -1.76 -12.87 32.46
CA TYR A 39 -1.33 -13.83 31.42
C TYR A 39 0.10 -13.58 30.95
N LEU A 40 0.53 -12.33 30.84
CA LEU A 40 1.90 -11.97 30.47
C LEU A 40 2.88 -12.39 31.58
N ILE A 41 2.48 -12.19 32.84
CA ILE A 41 3.31 -12.55 33.99
C ILE A 41 3.47 -14.08 34.10
N ILE A 42 2.35 -14.81 34.04
CA ILE A 42 2.36 -16.28 34.19
C ILE A 42 3.19 -16.96 33.08
N ASN A 43 3.21 -16.39 31.89
CA ASN A 43 3.91 -16.95 30.73
C ASN A 43 5.28 -16.29 30.47
N ASP A 44 5.77 -15.47 31.38
CA ASP A 44 7.06 -14.75 31.26
C ASP A 44 7.18 -13.91 29.96
N LEU A 45 6.08 -13.30 29.54
CA LEU A 45 5.99 -12.53 28.30
C LEU A 45 6.00 -11.01 28.50
N VAL A 46 6.15 -10.52 29.74
CA VAL A 46 6.10 -9.09 30.07
C VAL A 46 7.17 -8.29 29.31
N GLU A 47 8.40 -8.76 29.31
CA GLU A 47 9.49 -8.05 28.62
C GLU A 47 9.32 -8.14 27.09
N TYR A 48 8.89 -9.29 26.59
CA TYR A 48 8.62 -9.46 25.17
C TYR A 48 7.53 -8.50 24.68
N SER A 49 6.45 -8.34 25.43
CA SER A 49 5.33 -7.45 25.09
C SER A 49 5.71 -5.96 24.96
N LYS A 50 6.86 -5.58 25.50
CA LYS A 50 7.40 -4.21 25.38
C LYS A 50 8.19 -3.98 24.10
N THR A 51 8.57 -5.05 23.40
CA THR A 51 9.46 -4.99 22.23
C THR A 51 8.73 -5.07 20.91
N VAL A 52 7.45 -5.48 20.91
CA VAL A 52 6.66 -5.70 19.70
C VAL A 52 5.30 -5.02 19.81
N PRO A 53 4.73 -4.53 18.69
CA PRO A 53 3.44 -3.85 18.66
C PRO A 53 2.26 -4.78 18.91
N ALA A 54 2.37 -6.05 18.52
CA ALA A 54 1.43 -7.12 18.79
C ALA A 54 2.16 -8.46 18.68
N PHE A 55 1.58 -9.51 19.23
CA PHE A 55 2.06 -10.89 19.04
C PHE A 55 0.97 -11.89 19.37
N THR A 56 1.07 -13.06 18.77
CA THR A 56 0.21 -14.20 19.04
C THR A 56 0.89 -15.17 19.98
N PHE A 57 0.16 -15.66 20.96
CA PHE A 57 0.61 -16.68 21.90
C PHE A 57 -0.42 -17.80 21.97
N CYS A 58 0.02 -19.04 21.82
CA CYS A 58 -0.81 -20.22 21.93
C CYS A 58 -0.16 -21.23 22.87
N ASP A 59 -0.96 -21.77 23.79
CA ASP A 59 -0.64 -22.95 24.57
C ASP A 59 -1.70 -24.05 24.36
N ASP A 60 -1.65 -25.12 25.12
CA ASP A 60 -2.57 -26.26 24.98
C ASP A 60 -4.04 -25.88 25.21
N ASN A 61 -4.31 -24.82 25.97
CA ASN A 61 -5.65 -24.43 26.43
C ASN A 61 -6.07 -23.03 25.93
N ASN A 62 -5.10 -22.18 25.57
CA ASN A 62 -5.33 -20.77 25.34
C ASN A 62 -4.77 -20.31 24.00
N ARG A 63 -5.48 -19.38 23.37
CA ARG A 63 -5.06 -18.72 22.14
C ARG A 63 -5.29 -17.22 22.30
N PHE A 64 -4.21 -16.48 22.37
CA PHE A 64 -4.25 -15.05 22.59
C PHE A 64 -3.60 -14.29 21.46
N VAL A 65 -4.15 -13.12 21.17
CA VAL A 65 -3.47 -12.06 20.41
C VAL A 65 -3.32 -10.87 21.35
N PHE A 66 -2.09 -10.55 21.69
CA PHE A 66 -1.76 -9.38 22.48
C PHE A 66 -1.49 -8.20 21.55
N VAL A 67 -2.03 -7.04 21.87
CA VAL A 67 -1.82 -5.80 21.10
C VAL A 67 -1.53 -4.64 22.04
N ASP A 68 -0.54 -3.82 21.73
CA ASP A 68 -0.23 -2.63 22.53
C ASP A 68 -1.37 -1.60 22.41
N GLY A 69 -2.02 -1.34 23.54
CA GLY A 69 -3.14 -0.41 23.64
C GLY A 69 -2.77 1.05 23.45
N THR A 70 -1.48 1.41 23.50
CA THR A 70 -1.00 2.80 23.39
C THR A 70 -0.80 3.27 21.94
N GLN A 71 -0.81 2.33 20.98
CA GLN A 71 -0.64 2.64 19.56
C GLN A 71 -1.79 3.48 18.99
N SER A 72 -1.53 4.18 17.89
CA SER A 72 -2.56 4.81 17.08
C SER A 72 -3.57 3.76 16.56
N THR A 73 -4.76 4.22 16.17
CA THR A 73 -5.79 3.33 15.62
C THR A 73 -5.30 2.58 14.37
N ASP A 74 -4.56 3.27 13.50
CA ASP A 74 -4.07 2.70 12.24
C ASP A 74 -2.95 1.68 12.50
N ASP A 75 -2.01 2.00 13.38
CA ASP A 75 -0.93 1.07 13.75
C ASP A 75 -1.48 -0.18 14.44
N LYS A 76 -2.46 -0.01 15.33
CA LYS A 76 -3.14 -1.11 16.00
C LYS A 76 -3.89 -2.01 15.02
N LEU A 77 -4.59 -1.42 14.05
CA LEU A 77 -5.27 -2.18 13.01
C LEU A 77 -4.27 -2.96 12.16
N TYR A 78 -3.17 -2.31 11.76
CA TYR A 78 -2.10 -2.98 11.01
C TYR A 78 -1.50 -4.15 11.79
N ALA A 79 -1.15 -3.94 13.06
CA ALA A 79 -0.58 -4.97 13.92
C ALA A 79 -1.53 -6.17 14.11
N LEU A 80 -2.83 -5.92 14.33
CA LEU A 80 -3.84 -6.98 14.41
C LEU A 80 -4.00 -7.75 13.10
N LEU A 81 -3.93 -7.08 11.95
CA LEU A 81 -4.00 -7.74 10.64
C LEU A 81 -2.76 -8.59 10.38
N HIS A 82 -1.58 -8.12 10.80
CA HIS A 82 -0.32 -8.86 10.71
C HIS A 82 -0.38 -10.16 11.53
N GLU A 83 -0.81 -10.09 12.79
CA GLU A 83 -1.01 -11.28 13.63
C GLU A 83 -2.08 -12.22 13.08
N THR A 84 -3.18 -11.66 12.57
CA THR A 84 -4.22 -12.43 11.89
C THR A 84 -3.69 -13.18 10.68
N ALA A 85 -2.75 -12.58 9.95
CA ALA A 85 -2.10 -13.24 8.82
C ALA A 85 -1.29 -14.45 9.26
N HIS A 86 -0.49 -14.34 10.33
CA HIS A 86 0.24 -15.48 10.89
C HIS A 86 -0.70 -16.63 11.26
N ILE A 87 -1.85 -16.31 11.85
CA ILE A 87 -2.87 -17.32 12.21
C ILE A 87 -3.45 -18.00 10.95
N ILE A 88 -3.91 -17.20 9.98
CA ILE A 88 -4.58 -17.70 8.76
C ILE A 88 -3.62 -18.52 7.88
N LEU A 89 -2.36 -18.09 7.81
CA LEU A 89 -1.34 -18.73 6.97
C LEU A 89 -0.67 -19.93 7.67
N GLY A 90 -1.03 -20.19 8.94
CA GLY A 90 -0.51 -21.35 9.69
C GLY A 90 0.95 -21.19 10.11
N HIS A 91 1.43 -19.98 10.33
CA HIS A 91 2.81 -19.73 10.76
C HIS A 91 3.07 -20.10 12.23
N LEU A 92 2.00 -20.34 13.01
CA LEU A 92 2.06 -20.58 14.45
C LEU A 92 2.20 -22.04 14.84
N ASP A 93 2.02 -22.98 13.92
CA ASP A 93 1.67 -24.37 14.26
C ASP A 93 2.82 -25.36 14.16
N LYS A 94 4.10 -24.95 14.20
CA LYS A 94 5.15 -25.91 13.88
C LYS A 94 6.25 -26.00 14.93
N LYS A 95 5.95 -26.84 15.90
CA LYS A 95 6.98 -27.44 16.77
C LYS A 95 8.07 -28.06 15.88
N GLY A 96 9.19 -27.36 15.71
CA GLY A 96 10.44 -27.96 15.27
C GLY A 96 10.81 -27.88 13.80
N ILE A 97 10.04 -27.23 12.96
CA ILE A 97 10.52 -26.87 11.62
C ILE A 97 10.91 -25.41 11.66
N SER A 98 12.18 -25.12 11.38
CA SER A 98 12.65 -23.77 11.10
C SER A 98 11.94 -23.30 9.85
N TYR A 99 10.73 -22.79 9.99
CA TYR A 99 10.15 -21.96 8.96
C TYR A 99 11.11 -20.80 8.74
N ASN A 100 11.29 -20.46 7.49
CA ASN A 100 12.02 -19.27 7.16
C ASN A 100 11.24 -18.09 7.77
N GLU A 101 11.56 -17.73 9.00
CA GLU A 101 10.90 -16.65 9.76
C GLU A 101 10.71 -15.42 8.91
N ARG A 102 11.72 -15.10 8.11
CA ARG A 102 11.68 -13.98 7.18
C ARG A 102 10.58 -14.12 6.12
N LEU A 103 10.35 -15.32 5.61
CA LEU A 103 9.29 -15.55 4.62
C LEU A 103 7.90 -15.42 5.26
N ALA A 104 7.73 -15.94 6.48
CA ALA A 104 6.49 -15.81 7.24
C ALA A 104 6.16 -14.34 7.52
N GLU A 105 7.15 -13.54 7.94
CA GLU A 105 7.01 -12.11 8.15
C GLU A 105 6.61 -11.38 6.85
N MET A 106 7.34 -11.63 5.75
CA MET A 106 7.00 -11.03 4.45
C MET A 106 5.59 -11.38 3.98
N GLN A 107 5.12 -12.60 4.24
CA GLN A 107 3.76 -13.02 3.90
C GLN A 107 2.72 -12.33 4.78
N ALA A 108 2.99 -12.17 6.07
CA ALA A 108 2.10 -11.48 6.99
C ALA A 108 2.00 -9.97 6.66
N GLU A 109 3.12 -9.33 6.37
CA GLU A 109 3.17 -7.94 5.91
C GLU A 109 2.39 -7.74 4.61
N ALA A 110 2.63 -8.60 3.61
CA ALA A 110 1.93 -8.53 2.33
C ALA A 110 0.42 -8.73 2.49
N PHE A 111 -0.01 -9.64 3.36
CA PHE A 111 -1.42 -9.87 3.67
C PHE A 111 -2.07 -8.62 4.31
N ALA A 112 -1.44 -8.07 5.35
CA ALA A 112 -1.96 -6.88 6.04
C ALA A 112 -2.08 -5.69 5.07
N TYR A 113 -1.05 -5.46 4.27
CA TYR A 113 -1.03 -4.41 3.24
C TYR A 113 -2.14 -4.60 2.20
N GLU A 114 -2.32 -5.82 1.66
CA GLU A 114 -3.36 -6.11 0.68
C GLU A 114 -4.77 -5.93 1.28
N VAL A 115 -4.97 -6.32 2.55
CA VAL A 115 -6.26 -6.11 3.24
C VAL A 115 -6.59 -4.64 3.35
N LEU A 116 -5.64 -3.79 3.74
CA LEU A 116 -5.86 -2.35 3.91
C LEU A 116 -6.09 -1.62 2.59
N ASN A 117 -5.32 -1.95 1.55
CA ASN A 117 -5.31 -1.18 0.31
C ASN A 117 -6.27 -1.69 -0.78
N SER A 118 -6.95 -2.82 -0.56
CA SER A 118 -7.82 -3.42 -1.59
C SER A 118 -9.02 -2.57 -1.99
N ASP A 119 -9.44 -1.61 -1.17
CA ASP A 119 -10.56 -0.70 -1.49
C ASP A 119 -10.11 0.47 -2.36
N GLU A 120 -8.89 0.95 -2.20
CA GLU A 120 -8.32 1.99 -3.07
C GLU A 120 -8.19 1.50 -4.52
N HIS A 121 -7.76 0.25 -4.71
CA HIS A 121 -7.68 -0.35 -6.04
C HIS A 121 -9.05 -0.44 -6.71
N LYS A 122 -10.09 -0.86 -6.00
CA LYS A 122 -11.46 -0.91 -6.54
C LYS A 122 -12.01 0.48 -6.85
N ALA A 123 -11.81 1.45 -5.97
CA ALA A 123 -12.25 2.82 -6.20
C ALA A 123 -11.56 3.41 -7.43
N ARG A 124 -10.27 3.15 -7.63
CA ARG A 124 -9.52 3.60 -8.80
C ARG A 124 -10.00 2.93 -10.09
N GLU A 125 -10.26 1.62 -10.08
CA GLU A 125 -10.82 0.89 -11.23
C GLU A 125 -12.19 1.43 -11.61
N ILE A 126 -13.09 1.62 -10.64
CA ILE A 126 -14.43 2.21 -10.88
C ILE A 126 -14.29 3.63 -11.44
N PHE A 127 -13.40 4.44 -10.90
CA PHE A 127 -13.15 5.80 -11.36
C PHE A 127 -12.67 5.84 -12.83
N ILE A 128 -11.75 4.94 -13.20
CA ILE A 128 -11.28 4.80 -14.59
C ILE A 128 -12.43 4.39 -15.52
N VAL A 129 -13.24 3.41 -15.12
CA VAL A 129 -14.40 2.95 -15.92
C VAL A 129 -15.42 4.08 -16.11
N VAL A 130 -15.70 4.83 -15.05
CA VAL A 130 -16.62 5.98 -15.12
C VAL A 130 -16.08 7.08 -16.03
N ILE A 131 -14.80 7.42 -15.95
CA ILE A 131 -14.19 8.41 -16.85
C ILE A 131 -14.24 7.93 -18.31
N LEU A 132 -13.91 6.66 -18.58
CA LEU A 132 -13.98 6.11 -19.93
C LEU A 132 -15.42 6.13 -20.47
N ALA A 133 -16.41 5.82 -19.64
CA ALA A 133 -17.82 5.90 -20.01
C ALA A 133 -18.22 7.35 -20.33
N ILE A 134 -17.84 8.33 -19.51
CA ILE A 134 -18.10 9.76 -19.78
C ILE A 134 -17.45 10.19 -21.10
N LEU A 135 -16.21 9.80 -21.37
CA LEU A 135 -15.52 10.12 -22.61
C LEU A 135 -16.22 9.49 -23.82
N MET A 136 -16.69 8.26 -23.72
CA MET A 136 -17.45 7.61 -24.80
C MET A 136 -18.81 8.28 -25.05
N PHE A 137 -19.50 8.75 -24.04
CA PHE A 137 -20.80 9.43 -24.19
C PHE A 137 -20.68 10.89 -24.62
N CYS A 138 -19.60 11.58 -24.21
CA CYS A 138 -19.38 13.00 -24.57
C CYS A 138 -18.67 13.18 -25.92
N ALA A 139 -17.91 12.18 -26.41
CA ALA A 139 -17.21 12.27 -27.69
C ALA A 139 -18.14 12.62 -28.89
N PRO A 140 -19.33 12.01 -29.06
CA PRO A 140 -20.22 12.39 -30.17
C PRO A 140 -20.79 13.80 -30.04
N PHE A 141 -20.94 14.33 -28.81
CA PHE A 141 -21.43 15.69 -28.59
C PHE A 141 -20.37 16.76 -28.96
N ILE A 142 -19.10 16.47 -28.70
CA ILE A 142 -17.99 17.39 -29.05
C ILE A 142 -17.76 17.40 -30.56
N ILE A 143 -17.87 16.27 -31.23
CA ILE A 143 -17.68 16.17 -32.68
C ILE A 143 -18.86 16.84 -33.44
N GLY A 144 -20.09 16.75 -32.89
CA GLY A 144 -21.28 17.37 -33.49
C GLY A 144 -21.30 18.91 -33.42
N HIS A 145 -20.56 19.54 -32.52
CA HIS A 145 -20.47 21.00 -32.40
C HIS A 145 -19.32 21.64 -33.21
N PHE A 146 -18.41 20.82 -33.76
CA PHE A 146 -17.26 21.31 -34.56
C PHE A 146 -17.45 21.21 -36.06
N THR A 147 -18.59 20.69 -36.57
CA THR A 147 -18.86 20.62 -38.01
C THR A 147 -19.80 21.72 -38.47
N GLY A 148 -19.47 22.96 -38.18
CA GLY A 148 -20.22 24.10 -38.67
C GLY A 148 -19.40 25.38 -38.65
N ASN A 149 -18.44 25.47 -39.57
CA ASN A 149 -18.12 26.70 -40.30
C ASN A 149 -16.87 26.50 -41.16
N ASP A 150 -17.08 26.53 -42.45
CA ASP A 150 -16.03 26.59 -43.46
C ASP A 150 -15.18 27.84 -43.29
N THR A 151 -13.85 27.67 -43.12
CA THR A 151 -12.86 28.66 -43.59
C THR A 151 -11.54 27.92 -43.93
N PRO A 152 -10.73 28.47 -44.85
CA PRO A 152 -9.89 27.67 -45.73
C PRO A 152 -8.58 27.21 -45.09
N ILE A 153 -8.12 26.07 -45.59
CA ILE A 153 -6.87 25.40 -45.34
C ILE A 153 -5.70 26.35 -45.55
N VAL A 154 -4.97 26.65 -44.48
CA VAL A 154 -3.58 27.08 -44.56
C VAL A 154 -2.73 25.92 -44.05
N ASN A 155 -2.03 25.31 -44.99
CA ASN A 155 -0.98 24.34 -44.67
C ASN A 155 0.16 25.09 -43.97
N ASP A 156 0.33 24.80 -42.66
CA ASP A 156 1.58 25.10 -42.00
C ASP A 156 2.08 23.78 -41.36
N ASP A 157 3.06 23.20 -42.05
CA ASP A 157 3.85 22.06 -41.58
C ASP A 157 4.72 22.51 -40.42
N SER A 158 4.21 22.43 -39.20
CA SER A 158 5.05 22.38 -38.02
C SER A 158 4.49 21.34 -37.04
N MET A 159 4.85 20.08 -37.30
CA MET A 159 4.84 19.03 -36.27
C MET A 159 5.73 19.49 -35.12
N THR A 160 5.15 20.15 -34.14
CA THR A 160 5.81 20.33 -32.84
C THR A 160 5.88 18.95 -32.19
N ALA A 161 7.10 18.38 -32.19
CA ALA A 161 7.47 17.24 -31.39
C ALA A 161 6.96 17.48 -29.97
N VAL A 162 6.28 16.47 -29.40
CA VAL A 162 5.99 16.41 -27.97
C VAL A 162 7.36 16.37 -27.29
N ASP A 163 7.84 17.49 -26.80
CA ASP A 163 9.10 17.60 -26.08
C ASP A 163 9.01 16.66 -24.88
N ASP A 164 9.78 15.58 -24.92
CA ASP A 164 9.96 14.65 -23.81
C ASP A 164 10.46 15.44 -22.60
N ILE A 165 9.62 15.60 -21.58
CA ILE A 165 9.97 16.33 -20.36
C ILE A 165 10.82 15.42 -19.46
N VAL A 166 11.99 15.90 -19.08
CA VAL A 166 12.89 15.25 -18.12
C VAL A 166 13.11 16.12 -16.89
N TYR A 167 13.66 15.53 -15.85
CA TYR A 167 13.77 16.15 -14.51
C TYR A 167 15.24 16.24 -14.08
N ILE A 168 15.66 17.39 -13.59
CA ILE A 168 16.98 17.68 -13.09
C ILE A 168 16.90 17.95 -11.58
N THR A 169 17.79 17.32 -10.81
CA THR A 169 17.90 17.59 -9.37
C THR A 169 18.84 18.78 -9.14
N PRO A 170 18.66 19.61 -8.08
CA PRO A 170 19.41 20.86 -7.87
C PRO A 170 20.93 20.70 -7.82
N THR A 171 21.42 19.55 -7.42
CA THR A 171 22.87 19.26 -7.26
C THR A 171 23.34 18.15 -8.20
N GLY A 172 22.45 17.60 -9.03
CA GLY A 172 22.76 16.47 -9.92
C GLY A 172 23.40 16.93 -11.23
N LYS A 173 24.19 16.03 -11.83
CA LYS A 173 24.78 16.20 -13.17
C LYS A 173 24.05 15.38 -14.23
N LYS A 174 22.90 14.80 -13.88
CA LYS A 174 22.12 13.90 -14.76
C LYS A 174 20.66 14.31 -14.81
N TYR A 175 20.06 14.08 -15.99
CA TYR A 175 18.60 14.21 -16.14
C TYR A 175 17.91 12.85 -16.00
N HIS A 176 16.67 12.86 -15.57
CA HIS A 176 15.93 11.69 -15.13
C HIS A 176 14.49 11.68 -15.63
N ARG A 177 13.87 10.51 -15.71
CA ARG A 177 12.41 10.41 -15.78
C ARG A 177 11.78 10.80 -14.42
N ARG A 178 10.53 11.26 -14.44
CA ARG A 178 9.80 11.62 -13.20
C ARG A 178 9.72 10.48 -12.19
N SER A 179 9.62 9.23 -12.66
CA SER A 179 9.54 8.03 -11.84
C SER A 179 10.88 7.50 -11.31
N CYS A 180 11.97 8.19 -11.55
CA CYS A 180 13.30 7.76 -11.14
C CYS A 180 13.47 7.82 -9.62
N ILE A 181 14.12 6.79 -9.05
CA ILE A 181 14.43 6.75 -7.61
C ILE A 181 15.23 7.97 -7.12
N TYR A 182 16.03 8.57 -8.01
CA TYR A 182 16.83 9.75 -7.66
C TYR A 182 16.06 11.07 -7.69
N THR A 183 14.84 11.08 -8.23
CA THR A 183 13.93 12.24 -8.24
C THR A 183 12.85 12.16 -7.17
N LYS A 184 12.68 10.98 -6.56
CA LYS A 184 11.71 10.75 -5.49
C LYS A 184 12.07 11.64 -4.28
N ASP A 185 11.07 12.35 -3.74
CA ASP A 185 11.18 13.22 -2.57
C ASP A 185 12.16 14.42 -2.71
N LYS A 186 12.52 14.78 -3.96
CA LYS A 186 13.39 15.92 -4.24
C LYS A 186 12.66 17.00 -5.05
N LYS A 187 13.02 18.25 -4.80
CA LYS A 187 12.61 19.37 -5.66
C LYS A 187 13.39 19.26 -6.97
N CYS A 188 12.71 18.82 -8.04
CA CYS A 188 13.31 18.69 -9.36
C CYS A 188 12.74 19.78 -10.30
N THR A 189 13.58 20.24 -11.21
CA THR A 189 13.17 21.15 -12.29
C THR A 189 12.82 20.34 -13.53
N ALA A 190 11.65 20.58 -14.10
CA ALA A 190 11.23 19.98 -15.37
C ALA A 190 11.79 20.81 -16.53
N VAL A 191 12.43 20.16 -17.50
CA VAL A 191 12.99 20.76 -18.71
C VAL A 191 12.74 19.86 -19.90
N SER A 192 12.83 20.39 -21.12
CA SER A 192 12.79 19.54 -22.31
C SER A 192 14.04 18.65 -22.38
N LYS A 193 13.90 17.46 -22.93
CA LYS A 193 15.03 16.53 -23.10
C LYS A 193 16.13 17.16 -23.96
N ALA A 194 15.75 17.85 -25.03
CA ALA A 194 16.69 18.53 -25.91
C ALA A 194 17.50 19.63 -25.21
N GLU A 195 16.95 20.27 -24.20
CA GLU A 195 17.66 21.26 -23.39
C GLU A 195 18.55 20.60 -22.31
N ALA A 196 18.05 19.54 -21.70
CA ALA A 196 18.80 18.78 -20.71
C ALA A 196 20.07 18.16 -21.31
N GLU A 197 20.02 17.59 -22.51
CA GLU A 197 21.14 16.97 -23.22
C GLU A 197 22.32 17.90 -23.51
N LYS A 198 22.08 19.22 -23.51
CA LYS A 198 23.16 20.20 -23.69
C LYS A 198 24.09 20.35 -22.49
N THR A 199 23.60 19.98 -21.29
CA THR A 199 24.29 20.33 -20.02
C THR A 199 24.40 19.14 -19.08
N TYR A 200 23.55 18.12 -19.23
CA TYR A 200 23.44 17.00 -18.30
C TYR A 200 23.54 15.67 -19.03
N ASP A 201 24.10 14.66 -18.37
CA ASP A 201 24.16 13.29 -18.88
C ASP A 201 22.86 12.53 -18.58
N PRO A 202 22.49 11.53 -19.38
CA PRO A 202 21.34 10.68 -19.07
C PRO A 202 21.61 9.82 -17.83
N CYS A 203 20.60 9.62 -17.00
CA CYS A 203 20.69 8.73 -15.86
C CYS A 203 20.70 7.26 -16.33
N ALA A 204 21.75 6.51 -15.99
CA ALA A 204 21.88 5.11 -16.34
C ALA A 204 20.85 4.17 -15.69
N VAL A 205 20.16 4.64 -14.61
CA VAL A 205 19.18 3.82 -13.90
C VAL A 205 17.80 3.91 -14.53
N CYS A 206 17.35 5.10 -14.94
CA CYS A 206 16.03 5.27 -15.54
C CYS A 206 16.03 5.41 -17.06
N ASN A 207 17.18 5.62 -17.68
CA ASN A 207 17.39 5.78 -19.12
C ASN A 207 16.30 6.66 -19.76
N PRO A 208 16.31 7.97 -19.45
CA PRO A 208 15.26 8.92 -19.83
C PRO A 208 15.27 9.23 -21.32
#